data_3a739ad380bcfae9218153d7ed7833ee
#
_entry.id   3a739ad380bcfae9218153d7ed7833ee
#
_cell.length_a   1.000
_cell.length_b   1.000
_cell.length_c   1.000
_cell.angle_alpha   90.00
_cell.angle_beta   90.00
_cell.angle_gamma   90.00
#
_symmetry.space_group_name_H-M   'P 1'
#
loop_
_entity.id
_entity.type
_entity.pdbx_description
1 polymer ?
#
loop_
_entity_poly.entity_id
_entity_poly.type
_entity_poly.pdbx_seq_one_letter_code
_entity_poly.pdbx_strand_id
1 'polypeptide(L)'
;CCGDMIIVDCGLVFPDSDMYGVDLVIPDFTFVVQNKEKIKGLLITHGHEDHIGSIPYLLQKFDLPIYGTRLTCGLIRNKLEEFGLAGKTKFVEITPKQKLKLGCFTVEPIHVNHSIPDAVAFAIDSPAGTIIQTGDFKIDYTPLACGVTDLTTLSEYGQKGVLALLSDSTNAERPGFTATEQKVAAGVRNLFARARNKRIIIATFASNIYRVQQIIDLAVEDGRKVAFSGRSMVNNTAM
;
A
#
# COMPACT_ATOMS: atom_id res chain seq x y z
N CYS A 1 22.48 8.35 -3.46
CA CYS A 1 23.07 9.68 -3.58
C CYS A 1 24.11 9.90 -2.47
N CYS A 2 25.21 10.57 -2.70
CA CYS A 2 26.25 10.87 -1.68
C CYS A 2 26.73 9.65 -0.84
N GLY A 3 26.70 8.46 -1.40
CA GLY A 3 27.02 7.22 -0.68
C GLY A 3 25.88 6.64 0.14
N ASP A 4 24.77 7.34 0.33
CA ASP A 4 23.58 6.84 1.02
C ASP A 4 22.57 6.25 0.03
N MET A 5 21.77 5.29 0.52
CA MET A 5 20.71 4.60 -0.21
C MET A 5 19.45 4.52 0.64
N ILE A 6 18.30 4.54 0.00
CA ILE A 6 17.00 4.20 0.58
C ILE A 6 16.34 3.18 -0.32
N ILE A 7 15.49 2.34 0.24
CA ILE A 7 14.66 1.40 -0.50
C ILE A 7 13.21 1.91 -0.41
N VAL A 8 12.48 1.87 -1.49
CA VAL A 8 11.04 2.18 -1.52
C VAL A 8 10.31 0.93 -1.98
N ASP A 9 9.44 0.42 -1.12
CA ASP A 9 8.71 -0.83 -1.23
C ASP A 9 9.60 -2.08 -1.33
N CYS A 10 9.04 -3.22 -0.99
CA CYS A 10 9.70 -4.52 -1.01
C CYS A 10 8.63 -5.60 -1.23
N GLY A 11 8.06 -5.57 -2.43
CA GLY A 11 6.94 -6.41 -2.81
C GLY A 11 7.34 -7.76 -3.35
N LEU A 12 6.35 -8.63 -3.51
CA LEU A 12 6.44 -9.89 -4.22
C LEU A 12 5.53 -9.88 -5.44
N VAL A 13 5.75 -10.84 -6.34
CA VAL A 13 4.86 -11.12 -7.46
C VAL A 13 4.33 -12.54 -7.30
N PHE A 14 3.05 -12.75 -7.60
CA PHE A 14 2.49 -14.09 -7.69
C PHE A 14 2.94 -14.73 -9.02
N PRO A 15 3.29 -16.02 -9.00
CA PRO A 15 3.74 -16.69 -10.21
C PRO A 15 2.65 -16.77 -11.28
N ASP A 16 3.06 -16.73 -12.53
CA ASP A 16 2.18 -16.96 -13.66
C ASP A 16 1.77 -18.45 -13.74
N SER A 17 0.70 -18.73 -14.46
CA SER A 17 0.11 -20.07 -14.55
C SER A 17 1.02 -21.15 -15.17
N ASP A 18 2.10 -20.76 -15.81
CA ASP A 18 3.12 -21.63 -16.43
C ASP A 18 4.34 -21.86 -15.50
N MET A 19 4.40 -21.19 -14.35
CA MET A 19 5.45 -21.37 -13.34
C MET A 19 5.09 -22.49 -12.36
N TYR A 20 5.06 -23.75 -12.82
CA TYR A 20 4.68 -24.89 -11.99
C TYR A 20 5.62 -25.09 -10.79
N GLY A 21 5.04 -25.23 -9.58
CA GLY A 21 5.80 -25.47 -8.34
C GLY A 21 6.47 -24.22 -7.75
N VAL A 22 6.19 -23.05 -8.30
CA VAL A 22 6.60 -21.75 -7.75
C VAL A 22 5.46 -21.17 -6.94
N ASP A 23 5.69 -20.91 -5.66
CA ASP A 23 4.67 -20.31 -4.78
C ASP A 23 4.71 -18.77 -4.81
N LEU A 24 5.91 -18.19 -4.89
CA LEU A 24 6.14 -16.75 -4.84
C LEU A 24 7.36 -16.38 -5.70
N VAL A 25 7.32 -15.18 -6.27
CA VAL A 25 8.46 -14.55 -6.95
C VAL A 25 8.89 -13.33 -6.13
N ILE A 26 10.13 -13.33 -5.68
CA ILE A 26 10.71 -12.26 -4.86
C ILE A 26 11.88 -11.59 -5.59
N PRO A 27 12.22 -10.33 -5.28
CA PRO A 27 13.38 -9.66 -5.84
C PRO A 27 14.70 -10.36 -5.50
N ASP A 28 15.69 -10.25 -6.37
CA ASP A 28 17.08 -10.58 -6.03
C ASP A 28 17.67 -9.50 -5.12
N PHE A 29 17.96 -9.87 -3.89
CA PHE A 29 18.51 -8.97 -2.88
C PHE A 29 20.04 -8.85 -2.92
N THR A 30 20.74 -9.47 -3.86
CA THR A 30 22.20 -9.50 -3.92
C THR A 30 22.80 -8.09 -3.86
N PHE A 31 22.31 -7.17 -4.71
CA PHE A 31 22.78 -5.79 -4.74
C PHE A 31 22.52 -5.05 -3.42
N VAL A 32 21.34 -5.26 -2.84
CA VAL A 32 20.92 -4.63 -1.57
C VAL A 32 21.80 -5.13 -0.43
N VAL A 33 22.06 -6.44 -0.34
CA VAL A 33 22.90 -7.05 0.67
C VAL A 33 24.36 -6.56 0.57
N GLN A 34 24.90 -6.46 -0.64
CA GLN A 34 26.27 -5.95 -0.87
C GLN A 34 26.44 -4.48 -0.45
N ASN A 35 25.36 -3.70 -0.41
CA ASN A 35 25.36 -2.29 -0.06
C ASN A 35 24.64 -1.97 1.25
N LYS A 36 24.38 -2.96 2.11
CA LYS A 36 23.58 -2.82 3.33
C LYS A 36 24.01 -1.67 4.25
N GLU A 37 25.31 -1.40 4.35
CA GLU A 37 25.87 -0.33 5.19
C GLU A 37 25.50 1.09 4.72
N LYS A 38 25.14 1.23 3.42
CA LYS A 38 24.69 2.49 2.83
C LYS A 38 23.21 2.73 3.03
N ILE A 39 22.42 1.70 3.33
CA ILE A 39 20.96 1.77 3.37
C ILE A 39 20.50 2.41 4.65
N LYS A 40 19.73 3.50 4.54
CA LYS A 40 19.22 4.29 5.68
C LYS A 40 17.84 3.84 6.14
N GLY A 41 17.13 3.07 5.31
CA GLY A 41 15.83 2.53 5.65
C GLY A 41 15.03 2.07 4.44
N LEU A 42 13.93 1.38 4.76
CA LEU A 42 12.91 0.92 3.83
C LEU A 42 11.65 1.77 4.04
N LEU A 43 11.27 2.53 3.02
CA LEU A 43 10.05 3.32 2.97
C LEU A 43 8.95 2.49 2.33
N ILE A 44 7.77 2.43 2.94
CA ILE A 44 6.64 1.66 2.40
C ILE A 44 5.49 2.59 2.08
N THR A 45 5.03 2.52 0.83
CA THR A 45 3.93 3.34 0.34
C THR A 45 2.60 2.91 0.92
N HIS A 46 2.32 1.61 0.96
CA HIS A 46 1.09 1.02 1.51
C HIS A 46 1.23 -0.49 1.75
N GLY A 47 0.21 -1.11 2.33
CA GLY A 47 0.26 -2.47 2.87
C GLY A 47 -0.18 -3.60 1.93
N HIS A 48 -0.20 -3.43 0.60
CA HIS A 48 -0.46 -4.54 -0.33
C HIS A 48 0.74 -5.48 -0.49
N GLU A 49 0.49 -6.73 -0.86
CA GLU A 49 1.51 -7.78 -0.95
C GLU A 49 2.60 -7.48 -1.98
N ASP A 50 2.24 -6.88 -3.08
CA ASP A 50 3.15 -6.43 -4.14
C ASP A 50 4.02 -5.23 -3.73
N HIS A 51 3.83 -4.70 -2.50
CA HIS A 51 4.66 -3.65 -1.89
C HIS A 51 5.35 -4.10 -0.59
N ILE A 52 4.78 -5.06 0.16
CA ILE A 52 5.35 -5.51 1.45
C ILE A 52 5.73 -7.00 1.49
N GLY A 53 5.30 -7.79 0.50
CA GLY A 53 5.33 -9.24 0.58
C GLY A 53 6.71 -9.86 0.70
N SER A 54 7.75 -9.20 0.18
CA SER A 54 9.13 -9.70 0.25
C SER A 54 9.91 -9.21 1.48
N ILE A 55 9.34 -8.37 2.34
CA ILE A 55 10.01 -7.85 3.54
C ILE A 55 10.56 -8.97 4.45
N PRO A 56 9.82 -10.06 4.75
CA PRO A 56 10.37 -11.13 5.59
C PRO A 56 11.63 -11.75 5.02
N TYR A 57 11.70 -11.91 3.70
CA TYR A 57 12.86 -12.49 3.02
C TYR A 57 14.06 -11.55 3.03
N LEU A 58 13.84 -10.24 2.90
CA LEU A 58 14.88 -9.23 3.04
C LEU A 58 15.44 -9.20 4.48
N LEU A 59 14.57 -9.20 5.51
CA LEU A 59 14.96 -9.17 6.91
C LEU A 59 15.66 -10.45 7.39
N GLN A 60 15.52 -11.56 6.67
CA GLN A 60 16.35 -12.75 6.90
C GLN A 60 17.82 -12.52 6.48
N LYS A 61 18.11 -11.53 5.64
CA LYS A 61 19.46 -11.21 5.17
C LYS A 61 20.15 -10.18 6.06
N PHE A 62 19.45 -9.11 6.47
CA PHE A 62 19.94 -8.08 7.39
C PHE A 62 18.78 -7.24 7.91
N ASP A 63 18.99 -6.60 9.08
CA ASP A 63 18.00 -5.72 9.69
C ASP A 63 18.14 -4.29 9.14
N LEU A 64 17.01 -3.62 8.92
CA LEU A 64 16.96 -2.21 8.56
C LEU A 64 15.65 -1.59 9.09
N PRO A 65 15.64 -0.27 9.42
CA PRO A 65 14.42 0.38 9.88
C PRO A 65 13.39 0.48 8.76
N ILE A 66 12.11 0.21 9.11
CA ILE A 66 10.97 0.30 8.21
C ILE A 66 10.15 1.52 8.56
N TYR A 67 9.88 2.35 7.57
CA TYR A 67 9.07 3.57 7.66
C TYR A 67 7.77 3.34 6.90
N GLY A 68 6.65 3.39 7.58
CA GLY A 68 5.32 3.19 6.99
C GLY A 68 4.24 3.85 7.85
N THR A 69 3.06 4.01 7.29
CA THR A 69 1.91 4.48 8.04
C THR A 69 1.44 3.43 9.05
N ARG A 70 0.59 3.80 9.98
CA ARG A 70 0.18 2.96 11.11
C ARG A 70 -0.39 1.61 10.66
N LEU A 71 -1.35 1.62 9.73
CA LEU A 71 -1.94 0.39 9.20
C LEU A 71 -0.90 -0.45 8.46
N THR A 72 -0.11 0.16 7.61
CA THR A 72 0.97 -0.50 6.86
C THR A 72 1.97 -1.19 7.81
N CYS A 73 2.40 -0.50 8.87
CA CYS A 73 3.28 -1.09 9.89
C CYS A 73 2.60 -2.26 10.62
N GLY A 74 1.29 -2.17 10.90
CA GLY A 74 0.52 -3.26 11.49
C GLY A 74 0.49 -4.51 10.62
N LEU A 75 0.19 -4.34 9.32
CA LEU A 75 0.19 -5.44 8.34
C LEU A 75 1.55 -6.13 8.25
N ILE A 76 2.63 -5.34 8.21
CA ILE A 76 4.00 -5.89 8.16
C ILE A 76 4.32 -6.63 9.47
N ARG A 77 3.96 -6.11 10.64
CA ARG A 77 4.18 -6.80 11.92
C ARG A 77 3.51 -8.16 11.95
N ASN A 78 2.22 -8.25 11.56
CA ASN A 78 1.50 -9.51 11.49
C ASN A 78 2.20 -10.51 10.55
N LYS A 79 2.63 -10.04 9.38
CA LYS A 79 3.40 -10.85 8.44
C LYS A 79 4.71 -11.35 9.05
N LEU A 80 5.47 -10.50 9.74
CA LEU A 80 6.72 -10.88 10.38
C LEU A 80 6.51 -11.89 11.53
N GLU A 81 5.38 -11.83 12.23
CA GLU A 81 5.02 -12.83 13.24
C GLU A 81 4.83 -14.22 12.60
N GLU A 82 4.17 -14.31 11.44
CA GLU A 82 4.00 -15.57 10.70
C GLU A 82 5.36 -16.19 10.29
N PHE A 83 6.37 -15.36 10.06
CA PHE A 83 7.73 -15.79 9.71
C PHE A 83 8.67 -15.97 10.92
N GLY A 84 8.18 -15.78 12.15
CA GLY A 84 9.02 -15.84 13.37
C GLY A 84 10.05 -14.71 13.47
N LEU A 85 9.81 -13.60 12.80
CA LEU A 85 10.68 -12.43 12.73
C LEU A 85 10.17 -11.24 13.56
N ALA A 86 9.15 -11.45 14.39
CA ALA A 86 8.62 -10.43 15.30
C ALA A 86 9.74 -9.84 16.18
N GLY A 87 9.76 -8.51 16.28
CA GLY A 87 10.75 -7.79 17.12
C GLY A 87 12.15 -7.66 16.53
N LYS A 88 12.43 -8.22 15.36
CA LYS A 88 13.77 -8.14 14.72
C LYS A 88 14.06 -6.80 14.06
N THR A 89 13.06 -5.97 13.81
CA THR A 89 13.26 -4.69 13.12
C THR A 89 12.62 -3.53 13.84
N LYS A 90 13.15 -2.34 13.60
CA LYS A 90 12.61 -1.08 14.09
C LYS A 90 11.55 -0.56 13.11
N PHE A 91 10.34 -0.36 13.60
CA PHE A 91 9.29 0.36 12.89
C PHE A 91 9.27 1.84 13.28
N VAL A 92 9.17 2.70 12.29
CA VAL A 92 8.97 4.13 12.45
C VAL A 92 7.66 4.49 11.76
N GLU A 93 6.64 4.76 12.56
CA GLU A 93 5.35 5.21 12.04
C GLU A 93 5.48 6.63 11.51
N ILE A 94 4.99 6.83 10.28
CA ILE A 94 5.03 8.10 9.56
C ILE A 94 3.63 8.61 9.28
N THR A 95 3.50 9.92 9.13
CA THR A 95 2.25 10.57 8.76
C THR A 95 2.47 11.51 7.58
N PRO A 96 1.46 11.76 6.74
CA PRO A 96 1.53 12.74 5.66
C PRO A 96 2.06 14.10 6.17
N LYS A 97 2.85 14.76 5.33
CA LYS A 97 3.51 16.07 5.60
C LYS A 97 4.63 16.05 6.64
N GLN A 98 4.93 14.91 7.23
CA GLN A 98 6.07 14.76 8.15
C GLN A 98 7.37 14.66 7.33
N LYS A 99 8.31 15.56 7.58
CA LYS A 99 9.64 15.47 6.95
C LYS A 99 10.57 14.57 7.73
N LEU A 100 11.15 13.58 7.03
CA LEU A 100 12.07 12.60 7.57
C LEU A 100 13.47 12.83 6.97
N LYS A 101 14.51 12.79 7.82
CA LYS A 101 15.90 12.84 7.35
C LYS A 101 16.50 11.45 7.34
N LEU A 102 16.87 10.95 6.16
CA LEU A 102 17.45 9.63 5.94
C LEU A 102 18.79 9.78 5.18
N GLY A 103 19.88 9.93 5.93
CA GLY A 103 21.18 10.26 5.35
C GLY A 103 21.14 11.59 4.58
N CYS A 104 21.51 11.56 3.30
CA CYS A 104 21.45 12.73 2.44
C CYS A 104 20.03 13.05 1.93
N PHE A 105 19.04 12.17 2.14
CA PHE A 105 17.67 12.37 1.67
C PHE A 105 16.82 13.09 2.72
N THR A 106 15.87 13.90 2.24
CA THR A 106 14.73 14.39 3.02
C THR A 106 13.47 13.85 2.37
N VAL A 107 12.67 13.09 3.10
CA VAL A 107 11.50 12.39 2.58
C VAL A 107 10.24 12.98 3.22
N GLU A 108 9.25 13.31 2.41
CA GLU A 108 7.93 13.76 2.82
C GLU A 108 6.87 12.80 2.29
N PRO A 109 6.12 12.10 3.18
CA PRO A 109 4.96 11.32 2.78
C PRO A 109 3.81 12.24 2.36
N ILE A 110 3.18 11.93 1.23
CA ILE A 110 2.05 12.66 0.65
C ILE A 110 0.85 11.72 0.63
N HIS A 111 -0.28 12.13 1.20
CA HIS A 111 -1.48 11.29 1.17
C HIS A 111 -1.97 11.02 -0.26
N VAL A 112 -2.24 9.75 -0.57
CA VAL A 112 -2.86 9.34 -1.83
C VAL A 112 -4.09 8.46 -1.57
N ASN A 113 -5.07 8.58 -2.46
CA ASN A 113 -6.24 7.72 -2.44
C ASN A 113 -5.90 6.39 -3.12
N HIS A 114 -6.17 5.29 -2.44
CA HIS A 114 -6.02 3.94 -2.96
C HIS A 114 -7.09 3.01 -2.36
N SER A 115 -7.07 1.71 -2.69
CA SER A 115 -8.04 0.71 -2.20
C SER A 115 -7.82 0.29 -0.74
N ILE A 116 -6.71 0.70 -0.14
CA ILE A 116 -6.34 0.46 1.25
C ILE A 116 -6.13 1.80 1.97
N PRO A 117 -6.51 1.92 3.26
CA PRO A 117 -6.25 3.12 4.05
C PRO A 117 -4.77 3.44 4.20
N ASP A 118 -4.48 4.70 4.49
CA ASP A 118 -3.16 5.21 4.85
C ASP A 118 -2.10 5.09 3.74
N ALA A 119 -2.49 4.91 2.48
CA ALA A 119 -1.56 4.92 1.36
C ALA A 119 -0.90 6.29 1.18
N VAL A 120 0.40 6.29 0.88
CA VAL A 120 1.19 7.50 0.68
C VAL A 120 2.09 7.41 -0.55
N ALA A 121 2.25 8.54 -1.22
CA ALA A 121 3.39 8.81 -2.10
C ALA A 121 4.55 9.36 -1.29
N PHE A 122 5.74 9.39 -1.86
CA PHE A 122 6.91 9.99 -1.26
C PHE A 122 7.51 11.07 -2.18
N ALA A 123 7.67 12.28 -1.64
CA ALA A 123 8.59 13.25 -2.21
C ALA A 123 9.96 13.05 -1.55
N ILE A 124 10.97 12.76 -2.35
CA ILE A 124 12.32 12.41 -1.93
C ILE A 124 13.27 13.47 -2.44
N ASP A 125 13.61 14.42 -1.58
CA ASP A 125 14.61 15.45 -1.88
C ASP A 125 16.00 14.90 -1.65
N SER A 126 16.88 15.13 -2.61
CA SER A 126 18.30 14.78 -2.57
C SER A 126 19.15 15.91 -3.12
N PRO A 127 20.48 15.88 -2.92
CA PRO A 127 21.38 16.85 -3.55
C PRO A 127 21.35 16.85 -5.09
N ALA A 128 20.83 15.78 -5.72
CA ALA A 128 20.68 15.70 -7.17
C ALA A 128 19.35 16.26 -7.67
N GLY A 129 18.38 16.47 -6.79
CA GLY A 129 17.03 16.93 -7.10
C GLY A 129 15.95 16.12 -6.40
N THR A 130 14.70 16.49 -6.62
CA THR A 130 13.52 15.85 -6.03
C THR A 130 13.00 14.74 -6.93
N ILE A 131 12.73 13.57 -6.34
CA ILE A 131 12.04 12.45 -6.99
C ILE A 131 10.69 12.30 -6.32
N ILE A 132 9.62 12.11 -7.11
CA ILE A 132 8.30 11.73 -6.62
C ILE A 132 8.07 10.25 -6.95
N GLN A 133 7.82 9.44 -5.92
CA GLN A 133 7.35 8.06 -6.04
C GLN A 133 5.89 8.03 -5.59
N THR A 134 4.96 7.74 -6.51
CA THR A 134 3.53 7.85 -6.19
C THR A 134 3.00 6.69 -5.34
N GLY A 135 3.69 5.55 -5.33
CA GLY A 135 3.02 4.30 -4.96
C GLY A 135 1.81 4.07 -5.85
N ASP A 136 0.87 3.25 -5.41
CA ASP A 136 -0.41 3.05 -6.09
C ASP A 136 -1.38 4.14 -5.69
N PHE A 137 -2.01 4.77 -6.67
CA PHE A 137 -2.96 5.85 -6.41
C PHE A 137 -4.09 5.91 -7.43
N LYS A 138 -5.14 6.58 -7.03
CA LYS A 138 -6.15 7.06 -7.98
C LYS A 138 -6.59 8.47 -7.62
N ILE A 139 -7.12 9.17 -8.60
CA ILE A 139 -7.75 10.48 -8.40
C ILE A 139 -9.26 10.26 -8.34
N ASP A 140 -9.80 10.25 -7.13
CA ASP A 140 -11.22 10.14 -6.84
C ASP A 140 -11.63 11.32 -5.96
N TYR A 141 -12.50 12.19 -6.49
CA TYR A 141 -13.01 13.38 -5.77
C TYR A 141 -14.19 13.06 -4.84
N THR A 142 -14.68 11.82 -4.86
CA THR A 142 -15.79 11.34 -4.03
C THR A 142 -15.45 10.03 -3.32
N PRO A 143 -14.29 9.99 -2.59
CA PRO A 143 -13.92 8.82 -1.82
C PRO A 143 -14.89 8.60 -0.66
N LEU A 144 -15.07 7.35 -0.24
CA LEU A 144 -16.05 7.02 0.82
C LEU A 144 -15.52 7.32 2.23
N ALA A 145 -14.27 7.03 2.50
CA ALA A 145 -13.71 7.09 3.85
C ALA A 145 -12.28 7.65 3.92
N CYS A 146 -11.50 7.56 2.85
CA CYS A 146 -10.19 8.20 2.76
C CYS A 146 -10.32 9.61 2.18
N GLY A 147 -9.43 10.50 2.52
CA GLY A 147 -9.32 11.80 1.87
C GLY A 147 -9.04 11.68 0.37
N VAL A 148 -9.19 12.75 -0.36
CA VAL A 148 -8.71 12.85 -1.75
C VAL A 148 -7.18 12.87 -1.78
N THR A 149 -6.59 12.41 -2.87
CA THR A 149 -5.13 12.54 -3.09
C THR A 149 -4.71 14.00 -2.93
N ASP A 150 -3.66 14.24 -2.15
CA ASP A 150 -3.15 15.61 -1.88
C ASP A 150 -2.45 16.20 -3.11
N LEU A 151 -3.27 16.59 -4.08
CA LEU A 151 -2.82 17.23 -5.31
C LEU A 151 -2.18 18.59 -5.06
N THR A 152 -2.50 19.25 -3.93
CA THR A 152 -1.92 20.54 -3.55
C THR A 152 -0.42 20.37 -3.29
N THR A 153 -0.04 19.44 -2.42
CA THR A 153 1.37 19.14 -2.14
C THR A 153 2.12 18.68 -3.38
N LEU A 154 1.51 17.81 -4.21
CA LEU A 154 2.11 17.39 -5.48
C LEU A 154 2.33 18.58 -6.44
N SER A 155 1.37 19.51 -6.52
CA SER A 155 1.49 20.72 -7.33
C SER A 155 2.61 21.64 -6.82
N GLU A 156 2.76 21.79 -5.51
CA GLU A 156 3.85 22.58 -4.91
C GLU A 156 5.23 22.01 -5.27
N TYR A 157 5.40 20.68 -5.24
CA TYR A 157 6.62 20.04 -5.70
C TYR A 157 6.82 20.24 -7.21
N GLY A 158 5.76 20.12 -8.01
CA GLY A 158 5.82 20.38 -9.44
C GLY A 158 6.29 21.79 -9.78
N GLN A 159 5.84 22.80 -9.02
CA GLN A 159 6.27 24.19 -9.19
C GLN A 159 7.74 24.41 -8.81
N LYS A 160 8.26 23.70 -7.82
CA LYS A 160 9.67 23.74 -7.39
C LYS A 160 10.60 23.05 -8.40
N GLY A 161 10.05 22.17 -9.23
CA GLY A 161 10.77 21.32 -10.16
C GLY A 161 11.05 19.93 -9.61
N VAL A 162 10.65 18.91 -10.36
CA VAL A 162 10.84 17.49 -10.05
C VAL A 162 11.81 16.88 -11.05
N LEU A 163 12.86 16.22 -10.54
CA LEU A 163 13.88 15.57 -11.37
C LEU A 163 13.30 14.32 -12.06
N ALA A 164 12.51 13.54 -11.33
CA ALA A 164 11.87 12.33 -11.85
C ALA A 164 10.54 12.06 -11.13
N LEU A 165 9.54 11.62 -11.91
CA LEU A 165 8.27 11.10 -11.42
C LEU A 165 8.21 9.61 -11.72
N LEU A 166 8.16 8.79 -10.66
CA LEU A 166 7.92 7.35 -10.71
C LEU A 166 6.45 7.12 -10.39
N SER A 167 5.63 7.00 -11.43
CA SER A 167 4.17 6.98 -11.32
C SER A 167 3.60 5.59 -11.53
N ASP A 168 2.59 5.22 -10.70
CA ASP A 168 1.69 4.11 -11.03
C ASP A 168 1.17 4.27 -12.46
N SER A 169 1.29 3.20 -13.23
CA SER A 169 0.88 3.13 -14.63
C SER A 169 0.05 1.89 -14.95
N THR A 170 -0.49 1.22 -13.96
CA THR A 170 -1.21 -0.07 -14.05
C THR A 170 -2.30 -0.06 -15.13
N ASN A 171 -3.03 1.04 -15.28
CA ASN A 171 -4.09 1.18 -16.29
C ASN A 171 -3.75 2.17 -17.40
N ALA A 172 -2.50 2.52 -17.61
CA ALA A 172 -2.10 3.56 -18.56
C ALA A 172 -2.51 3.26 -20.01
N GLU A 173 -2.56 1.99 -20.40
CA GLU A 173 -2.97 1.54 -21.74
C GLU A 173 -4.49 1.38 -21.91
N ARG A 174 -5.29 1.49 -20.85
CA ARG A 174 -6.73 1.31 -20.89
C ARG A 174 -7.43 2.66 -21.13
N PRO A 175 -8.17 2.82 -22.23
CA PRO A 175 -8.93 4.06 -22.47
C PRO A 175 -10.08 4.21 -21.46
N GLY A 176 -10.37 5.45 -21.06
CA GLY A 176 -11.47 5.79 -20.16
C GLY A 176 -11.03 6.17 -18.75
N PHE A 177 -11.93 6.05 -17.79
CA PHE A 177 -11.74 6.46 -16.40
C PHE A 177 -12.17 5.37 -15.44
N THR A 178 -11.44 5.19 -14.34
CA THR A 178 -11.87 4.35 -13.24
C THR A 178 -13.10 4.97 -12.55
N ALA A 179 -14.13 4.17 -12.29
CA ALA A 179 -15.31 4.64 -11.58
C ALA A 179 -14.97 5.10 -10.15
N THR A 180 -15.69 6.12 -9.67
CA THR A 180 -15.57 6.59 -8.30
C THR A 180 -16.07 5.54 -7.30
N GLU A 181 -15.54 5.54 -6.07
CA GLU A 181 -16.02 4.62 -5.02
C GLU A 181 -17.50 4.85 -4.69
N GLN A 182 -17.98 6.09 -4.76
CA GLN A 182 -19.39 6.41 -4.57
C GLN A 182 -20.31 5.70 -5.60
N LYS A 183 -19.88 5.64 -6.87
CA LYS A 183 -20.63 4.92 -7.91
C LYS A 183 -20.68 3.42 -7.65
N VAL A 184 -19.58 2.86 -7.21
CA VAL A 184 -19.50 1.43 -6.82
C VAL A 184 -20.39 1.15 -5.62
N ALA A 185 -20.36 2.03 -4.60
CA ALA A 185 -21.23 1.96 -3.42
C ALA A 185 -22.70 1.88 -3.79
N ALA A 186 -23.16 2.76 -4.68
CA ALA A 186 -24.54 2.75 -5.15
C ALA A 186 -24.90 1.42 -5.86
N GLY A 187 -23.98 0.86 -6.64
CA GLY A 187 -24.14 -0.45 -7.26
C GLY A 187 -24.33 -1.57 -6.26
N VAL A 188 -23.46 -1.64 -5.24
CA VAL A 188 -23.53 -2.65 -4.16
C VAL A 188 -24.86 -2.50 -3.39
N ARG A 189 -25.26 -1.28 -3.00
CA ARG A 189 -26.54 -1.01 -2.33
C ARG A 189 -27.74 -1.53 -3.14
N ASN A 190 -27.74 -1.31 -4.45
CA ASN A 190 -28.79 -1.83 -5.34
C ASN A 190 -28.84 -3.37 -5.35
N LEU A 191 -27.70 -4.04 -5.30
CA LEU A 191 -27.63 -5.50 -5.22
C LEU A 191 -28.22 -6.02 -3.90
N PHE A 192 -27.92 -5.38 -2.76
CA PHE A 192 -28.52 -5.70 -1.47
C PHE A 192 -30.05 -5.55 -1.51
N ALA A 193 -30.57 -4.42 -2.03
CA ALA A 193 -31.99 -4.17 -2.14
C ALA A 193 -32.73 -5.24 -2.97
N ARG A 194 -32.09 -5.76 -4.04
CA ARG A 194 -32.66 -6.83 -4.88
C ARG A 194 -32.59 -8.23 -4.25
N ALA A 195 -31.74 -8.42 -3.25
CA ALA A 195 -31.48 -9.71 -2.60
C ALA A 195 -32.07 -9.81 -1.18
N ARG A 196 -33.13 -9.04 -0.85
CA ARG A 196 -33.70 -8.95 0.52
C ARG A 196 -33.97 -10.28 1.20
N ASN A 197 -34.48 -11.26 0.47
CA ASN A 197 -34.85 -12.58 1.02
C ASN A 197 -33.86 -13.69 0.62
N LYS A 198 -32.64 -13.33 0.20
CA LYS A 198 -31.64 -14.29 -0.26
C LYS A 198 -30.37 -14.19 0.57
N ARG A 199 -29.63 -15.31 0.69
CA ARG A 199 -28.25 -15.26 1.15
C ARG A 199 -27.41 -14.54 0.11
N ILE A 200 -26.54 -13.61 0.55
CA ILE A 200 -25.62 -12.89 -0.30
C ILE A 200 -24.22 -13.47 -0.05
N ILE A 201 -23.53 -13.84 -1.12
CA ILE A 201 -22.12 -14.26 -1.08
C ILE A 201 -21.37 -13.25 -1.95
N ILE A 202 -20.35 -12.62 -1.36
CA ILE A 202 -19.55 -11.59 -2.03
C ILE A 202 -18.10 -12.04 -2.04
N ALA A 203 -17.52 -12.14 -3.23
CA ALA A 203 -16.10 -12.34 -3.42
C ALA A 203 -15.45 -10.98 -3.68
N THR A 204 -14.45 -10.65 -2.87
CA THR A 204 -13.68 -9.39 -3.00
C THR A 204 -12.25 -9.60 -2.50
N PHE A 205 -11.34 -8.75 -2.91
CA PHE A 205 -9.98 -8.75 -2.36
C PHE A 205 -10.02 -8.37 -0.87
N ALA A 206 -9.41 -9.20 -0.03
CA ALA A 206 -9.32 -8.96 1.41
C ALA A 206 -8.52 -7.69 1.75
N SER A 207 -7.63 -7.27 0.85
CA SER A 207 -6.81 -6.07 0.96
C SER A 207 -7.58 -4.78 0.64
N ASN A 208 -8.74 -4.86 -0.04
CA ASN A 208 -9.59 -3.69 -0.27
C ASN A 208 -10.46 -3.42 0.97
N ILE A 209 -9.84 -2.89 2.00
CA ILE A 209 -10.44 -2.68 3.33
C ILE A 209 -11.66 -1.76 3.26
N TYR A 210 -11.61 -0.71 2.44
CA TYR A 210 -12.77 0.17 2.25
C TYR A 210 -13.98 -0.55 1.66
N ARG A 211 -13.76 -1.44 0.70
CA ARG A 211 -14.84 -2.24 0.11
C ARG A 211 -15.44 -3.22 1.11
N VAL A 212 -14.60 -3.85 1.93
CA VAL A 212 -15.04 -4.76 2.99
C VAL A 212 -15.86 -4.00 4.01
N GLN A 213 -15.38 -2.84 4.49
CA GLN A 213 -16.13 -2.00 5.44
C GLN A 213 -17.49 -1.58 4.88
N GLN A 214 -17.53 -1.12 3.64
CA GLN A 214 -18.77 -0.74 2.97
C GLN A 214 -19.80 -1.89 2.90
N ILE A 215 -19.34 -3.11 2.62
CA ILE A 215 -20.18 -4.29 2.59
C ILE A 215 -20.73 -4.60 3.98
N ILE A 216 -19.90 -4.47 5.01
CA ILE A 216 -20.32 -4.65 6.42
C ILE A 216 -21.41 -3.63 6.77
N ASP A 217 -21.17 -2.35 6.48
CA ASP A 217 -22.11 -1.27 6.81
C ASP A 217 -23.48 -1.50 6.15
N LEU A 218 -23.49 -1.87 4.87
CA LEU A 218 -24.71 -2.21 4.14
C LEU A 218 -25.41 -3.45 4.71
N ALA A 219 -24.66 -4.46 5.14
CA ALA A 219 -25.22 -5.65 5.77
C ALA A 219 -25.87 -5.33 7.12
N VAL A 220 -25.23 -4.46 7.92
CA VAL A 220 -25.78 -3.98 9.20
C VAL A 220 -27.04 -3.16 8.97
N GLU A 221 -27.03 -2.21 8.00
CA GLU A 221 -28.22 -1.43 7.62
C GLU A 221 -29.40 -2.32 7.19
N ASP A 222 -29.13 -3.46 6.53
CA ASP A 222 -30.14 -4.43 6.04
C ASP A 222 -30.49 -5.50 7.12
N GLY A 223 -29.99 -5.38 8.36
CA GLY A 223 -30.24 -6.28 9.48
C GLY A 223 -29.63 -7.68 9.30
N ARG A 224 -28.59 -7.84 8.49
CA ARG A 224 -27.95 -9.11 8.18
C ARG A 224 -26.79 -9.41 9.13
N LYS A 225 -26.54 -10.69 9.35
CA LYS A 225 -25.31 -11.18 9.97
C LYS A 225 -24.23 -11.33 8.90
N VAL A 226 -23.00 -10.91 9.22
CA VAL A 226 -21.83 -11.05 8.36
C VAL A 226 -20.95 -12.17 8.87
N ALA A 227 -20.45 -12.99 7.96
CA ALA A 227 -19.44 -14.00 8.25
C ALA A 227 -18.29 -13.85 7.23
N PHE A 228 -17.07 -13.93 7.71
CA PHE A 228 -15.87 -13.87 6.88
C PHE A 228 -15.34 -15.27 6.59
N SER A 229 -14.83 -15.49 5.37
CA SER A 229 -14.21 -16.73 4.96
C SER A 229 -12.94 -16.43 4.19
N GLY A 230 -11.88 -17.20 4.45
CA GLY A 230 -10.53 -17.02 3.92
C GLY A 230 -9.59 -16.38 4.93
N ARG A 231 -8.35 -16.94 5.04
CA ARG A 231 -7.34 -16.51 6.03
C ARG A 231 -7.09 -15.00 5.99
N SER A 232 -6.76 -14.46 4.81
CA SER A 232 -6.46 -13.03 4.65
C SER A 232 -7.65 -12.14 5.01
N MET A 233 -8.89 -12.56 4.68
CA MET A 233 -10.09 -11.82 5.04
C MET A 233 -10.27 -11.75 6.55
N VAL A 234 -10.10 -12.86 7.26
CA VAL A 234 -10.21 -12.92 8.72
C VAL A 234 -9.12 -12.09 9.38
N ASN A 235 -7.85 -12.23 8.93
CA ASN A 235 -6.73 -11.47 9.49
C ASN A 235 -6.89 -9.96 9.31
N ASN A 236 -7.25 -9.51 8.12
CA ASN A 236 -7.40 -8.08 7.83
C ASN A 236 -8.60 -7.43 8.54
N THR A 237 -9.66 -8.20 8.82
CA THR A 237 -10.83 -7.68 9.55
C THR A 237 -10.67 -7.71 11.08
N ALA A 238 -9.64 -8.38 11.59
CA ALA A 238 -9.32 -8.44 13.03
C ALA A 238 -8.38 -7.29 13.48
N MET A 239 -7.87 -6.50 12.55
CA MET A 239 -6.99 -5.33 12.79
C MET A 239 -7.79 -4.05 12.97
#